data_1022e4b58138ad67d945cba9a1411812
#
_entry.id   1022e4b58138ad67d945cba9a1411812
#
_cell.length_a   1.000
_cell.length_b   1.000
_cell.length_c   1.000
_cell.angle_alpha   90.00
_cell.angle_beta   90.00
_cell.angle_gamma   90.00
#
_symmetry.space_group_name_H-M   'P 1'
#
loop_
_entity.id
_entity.type
_entity.pdbx_description
1 polymer ?
#
loop_
_entity_poly.entity_id
_entity_poly.type
_entity_poly.pdbx_seq_one_letter_code
_entity_poly.pdbx_strand_id
1 'polypeptide(L)'
;MLQEFWASHRDAEASLRTWLQHTRVADWGSFGEVQKTLPSADYVKVASGRPVVVFNIGHNRYRLIAAVHYNTKIVYTLMILSHKGYDRNAWKEQL
;
A
#
# COMPACT_ATOMS: atom_id res chain seq x y z
N MET A 1 12.49 4.13 1.88
CA MET A 1 11.22 4.53 2.52
C MET A 1 10.73 3.52 3.54
N LEU A 2 10.52 2.26 3.17
CA LEU A 2 9.94 1.28 4.10
C LEU A 2 10.82 1.01 5.32
N GLN A 3 12.13 0.88 5.12
CA GLN A 3 13.07 0.64 6.21
C GLN A 3 13.09 1.78 7.21
N GLU A 4 13.01 3.00 6.74
CA GLU A 4 12.96 4.18 7.61
C GLU A 4 11.68 4.18 8.44
N PHE A 5 10.57 3.79 7.82
CA PHE A 5 9.29 3.72 8.51
C PHE A 5 9.31 2.67 9.62
N TRP A 6 9.76 1.44 9.33
CA TRP A 6 9.73 0.41 10.36
C TRP A 6 10.80 0.59 11.43
N ALA A 7 11.86 1.35 11.15
CA ALA A 7 12.82 1.72 12.19
C ALA A 7 12.18 2.59 13.27
N SER A 8 11.22 3.45 12.88
CA SER A 8 10.46 4.30 13.80
C SER A 8 9.18 3.62 14.32
N HIS A 9 8.67 2.63 13.60
CA HIS A 9 7.42 1.94 13.90
C HIS A 9 7.67 0.43 13.88
N ARG A 10 8.29 -0.06 14.95
CA ARG A 10 8.76 -1.46 15.04
C ARG A 10 7.64 -2.48 14.89
N ASP A 11 6.43 -2.14 15.32
CA ASP A 11 5.27 -3.00 15.19
C ASP A 11 4.82 -3.21 13.74
N ALA A 12 5.30 -2.40 12.82
CA ALA A 12 4.98 -2.53 11.39
C ALA A 12 6.00 -3.38 10.63
N GLU A 13 7.17 -3.66 11.20
CA GLU A 13 8.27 -4.27 10.47
C GLU A 13 7.91 -5.63 9.87
N ALA A 14 7.38 -6.56 10.67
CA ALA A 14 7.08 -7.91 10.20
C ALA A 14 6.06 -7.88 9.06
N SER A 15 5.01 -7.07 9.19
CA SER A 15 3.97 -6.94 8.16
C SER A 15 4.50 -6.32 6.88
N LEU A 16 5.37 -5.32 6.99
CA LEU A 16 5.97 -4.68 5.82
C LEU A 16 6.93 -5.62 5.10
N ARG A 17 7.70 -6.41 5.84
CA ARG A 17 8.58 -7.42 5.22
C ARG A 17 7.77 -8.48 4.49
N THR A 18 6.66 -8.94 5.06
CA THR A 18 5.76 -9.88 4.42
C THR A 18 5.16 -9.28 3.15
N TRP A 19 4.72 -8.02 3.22
CA TRP A 19 4.17 -7.31 2.06
C TRP A 19 5.22 -7.23 0.93
N LEU A 20 6.47 -6.91 1.27
CA LEU A 20 7.56 -6.85 0.29
C LEU A 20 7.78 -8.19 -0.39
N GLN A 21 7.75 -9.29 0.37
CA GLN A 21 7.93 -10.62 -0.21
C GLN A 21 6.82 -10.95 -1.21
N HIS A 22 5.58 -10.70 -0.86
CA HIS A 22 4.44 -10.91 -1.77
C HIS A 22 4.57 -10.05 -3.03
N THR A 23 4.97 -8.80 -2.86
CA THR A 23 5.07 -7.84 -3.96
C THR A 23 6.21 -8.21 -4.92
N ARG A 24 7.34 -8.69 -4.39
CA ARG A 24 8.50 -9.06 -5.22
C ARG A 24 8.22 -10.22 -6.14
N VAL A 25 7.43 -11.19 -5.70
CA VAL A 25 7.14 -12.39 -6.50
C VAL A 25 5.82 -12.27 -7.26
N ALA A 26 5.08 -11.19 -7.07
CA ALA A 26 3.77 -11.01 -7.69
C ALA A 26 3.90 -10.75 -9.18
N ASP A 27 2.96 -11.31 -9.93
CA ASP A 27 2.84 -11.07 -11.37
C ASP A 27 1.41 -10.62 -11.64
N TRP A 28 1.04 -9.50 -11.01
CA TRP A 28 -0.32 -8.98 -11.07
C TRP A 28 -0.59 -8.31 -12.41
N GLY A 29 -1.64 -8.75 -13.09
CA GLY A 29 -2.10 -8.13 -14.33
C GLY A 29 -3.28 -7.19 -14.13
N SER A 30 -3.87 -7.17 -12.92
CA SER A 30 -5.03 -6.35 -12.61
C SER A 30 -5.20 -6.23 -11.10
N PHE A 31 -6.06 -5.31 -10.67
CA PHE A 31 -6.40 -5.17 -9.26
C PHE A 31 -7.06 -6.43 -8.70
N GLY A 32 -7.88 -7.13 -9.50
CA GLY A 32 -8.47 -8.39 -9.07
C GLY A 32 -7.43 -9.43 -8.67
N GLU A 33 -6.30 -9.47 -9.36
CA GLU A 33 -5.20 -10.37 -9.00
C GLU A 33 -4.49 -9.93 -7.73
N VAL A 34 -4.37 -8.62 -7.50
CA VAL A 34 -3.85 -8.10 -6.23
C VAL A 34 -4.71 -8.60 -5.07
N GLN A 35 -6.03 -8.52 -5.19
CA GLN A 35 -6.94 -8.97 -4.13
C GLN A 35 -6.87 -10.46 -3.88
N LYS A 36 -6.55 -11.27 -4.87
CA LYS A 36 -6.37 -12.71 -4.67
C LYS A 36 -5.18 -13.00 -3.76
N THR A 37 -4.10 -12.24 -3.90
CA THR A 37 -2.91 -12.39 -3.06
C THR A 37 -3.09 -11.72 -1.71
N LEU A 38 -3.65 -10.51 -1.70
CA LEU A 38 -3.82 -9.66 -0.53
C LEU A 38 -5.27 -9.19 -0.46
N PRO A 39 -6.18 -10.01 0.13
CA PRO A 39 -7.62 -9.75 0.05
C PRO A 39 -8.10 -8.43 0.65
N SER A 40 -7.33 -7.86 1.59
CA SER A 40 -7.70 -6.58 2.20
C SER A 40 -7.30 -5.37 1.36
N ALA A 41 -6.66 -5.57 0.21
CA ALA A 41 -6.27 -4.46 -0.67
C ALA A 41 -7.50 -3.72 -1.18
N ASP A 42 -7.42 -2.41 -1.25
CA ASP A 42 -8.51 -1.54 -1.66
C ASP A 42 -8.09 -0.63 -2.80
N TYR A 43 -9.03 -0.33 -3.68
CA TYR A 43 -8.81 0.55 -4.84
C TYR A 43 -9.43 1.91 -4.53
N VAL A 44 -8.61 2.97 -4.61
CA VAL A 44 -9.06 4.33 -4.27
C VAL A 44 -8.58 5.29 -5.35
N LYS A 45 -9.46 6.19 -5.79
CA LYS A 45 -9.06 7.31 -6.63
C LYS A 45 -8.73 8.51 -5.75
N VAL A 46 -7.59 9.15 -6.04
CA VAL A 46 -7.15 10.34 -5.31
C VAL A 46 -7.58 11.62 -6.05
N ALA A 47 -7.26 12.79 -5.50
CA ALA A 47 -7.72 14.07 -6.02
C ALA A 47 -7.33 14.30 -7.49
N SER A 48 -6.16 13.81 -7.91
CA SER A 48 -5.71 13.92 -9.30
C SER A 48 -6.48 13.01 -10.27
N GLY A 49 -7.36 12.16 -9.76
CA GLY A 49 -8.09 11.17 -10.56
C GLY A 49 -7.32 9.87 -10.77
N ARG A 50 -6.08 9.77 -10.29
CA ARG A 50 -5.28 8.56 -10.43
C ARG A 50 -5.75 7.49 -9.47
N PRO A 51 -5.74 6.21 -9.87
CA PRO A 51 -6.02 5.13 -8.95
C PRO A 51 -4.79 4.77 -8.13
N VAL A 52 -5.01 4.46 -6.86
CA VAL A 52 -3.98 3.89 -6.00
C VAL A 52 -4.53 2.64 -5.33
N VAL A 53 -3.64 1.79 -4.84
CA VAL A 53 -4.01 0.60 -4.08
C VAL A 53 -3.57 0.80 -2.64
N VAL A 54 -4.48 0.52 -1.71
CA VAL A 54 -4.25 0.69 -0.28
C VAL A 54 -4.14 -0.68 0.36
N PHE A 55 -3.05 -0.94 1.05
CA PHE A 55 -2.79 -2.21 1.73
C PHE A 55 -2.84 -2.01 3.23
N ASN A 56 -3.51 -2.93 3.93
CA ASN A 56 -3.51 -2.96 5.39
C ASN A 56 -2.20 -3.54 5.91
N ILE A 57 -1.58 -2.84 6.85
CA ILE A 57 -0.31 -3.24 7.44
C ILE A 57 -0.47 -3.28 8.97
N GLY A 58 0.13 -4.28 9.61
CA GLY A 58 0.18 -4.35 11.06
C GLY A 58 -1.19 -4.47 11.72
N HIS A 59 -2.02 -5.40 11.26
CA HIS A 59 -3.37 -5.63 11.82
C HIS A 59 -4.22 -4.35 11.81
N ASN A 60 -4.26 -3.66 10.67
CA ASN A 60 -5.02 -2.43 10.47
C ASN A 60 -4.47 -1.18 11.18
N ARG A 61 -3.28 -1.25 11.75
CA ARG A 61 -2.68 -0.06 12.38
C ARG A 61 -2.19 0.96 11.38
N TYR A 62 -1.77 0.48 10.22
CA TYR A 62 -1.18 1.32 9.17
C TYR A 62 -1.80 1.01 7.82
N ARG A 63 -1.68 1.98 6.91
CA ARG A 63 -2.09 1.84 5.51
C ARG A 63 -0.91 2.22 4.63
N LEU A 64 -0.54 1.30 3.73
CA LEU A 64 0.47 1.55 2.72
C LEU A 64 -0.24 1.88 1.42
N ILE A 65 0.09 3.02 0.84
CA ILE A 65 -0.54 3.50 -0.39
C ILE A 65 0.48 3.39 -1.52
N ALA A 66 0.10 2.70 -2.59
CA ALA A 66 1.00 2.40 -3.70
C ALA A 66 0.34 2.64 -5.04
N ALA A 67 1.13 3.04 -6.02
CA ALA A 67 0.73 3.04 -7.42
C ALA A 67 1.20 1.72 -8.04
N VAL A 68 0.28 0.96 -8.62
CA VAL A 68 0.61 -0.33 -9.25
C VAL A 68 0.47 -0.19 -10.75
N HIS A 69 1.56 -0.41 -11.46
CA HIS A 69 1.62 -0.36 -12.92
C HIS A 69 1.63 -1.78 -13.44
N TYR A 70 0.46 -2.28 -13.85
CA TYR A 70 0.28 -3.68 -14.20
C TYR A 70 1.02 -4.09 -15.46
N ASN A 71 1.12 -3.19 -16.43
CA ASN A 71 1.79 -3.49 -17.69
C ASN A 71 3.31 -3.60 -17.55
N THR A 72 3.92 -2.84 -16.66
CA THR A 72 5.36 -2.86 -16.41
C THR A 72 5.73 -3.68 -15.17
N LYS A 73 4.74 -4.16 -14.43
CA LYS A 73 4.95 -4.94 -13.19
C LYS A 73 5.73 -4.18 -12.13
N ILE A 74 5.50 -2.87 -12.01
CA ILE A 74 6.19 -2.02 -11.05
C ILE A 74 5.19 -1.53 -10.00
N VAL A 75 5.59 -1.61 -8.73
CA VAL A 75 4.81 -1.11 -7.60
C VAL A 75 5.59 0.02 -6.94
N TYR A 76 5.02 1.22 -6.95
CA TYR A 76 5.62 2.39 -6.33
C TYR A 76 4.96 2.64 -4.97
N THR A 77 5.75 2.62 -3.90
CA THR A 77 5.25 3.00 -2.58
C THR A 77 5.18 4.51 -2.50
N LEU A 78 3.99 5.06 -2.30
CA LEU A 78 3.77 6.50 -2.28
C LEU A 78 3.81 7.07 -0.87
N MET A 79 3.13 6.42 0.08
CA MET A 79 3.14 6.83 1.47
C MET A 79 2.66 5.70 2.39
N ILE A 80 3.01 5.81 3.67
CA ILE A 80 2.52 4.93 4.72
C ILE A 80 1.91 5.82 5.79
N LEU A 81 0.67 5.53 6.18
CA LEU A 81 -0.08 6.33 7.13
C LEU A 81 -0.56 5.46 8.30
N SER A 82 -0.71 6.10 9.47
CA SER A 82 -1.46 5.49 10.56
C SER A 82 -2.93 5.39 10.18
N HIS A 83 -3.68 4.56 10.90
CA HIS A 83 -5.13 4.44 10.68
C HIS A 83 -5.82 5.81 10.77
N LYS A 84 -5.46 6.62 11.77
CA LYS A 84 -6.03 7.96 11.93
C LYS A 84 -5.67 8.88 10.77
N GLY A 85 -4.42 8.85 10.32
CA GLY A 85 -3.98 9.66 9.18
C GLY A 85 -4.72 9.29 7.92
N TYR A 86 -4.96 8.00 7.71
CA TYR A 86 -5.72 7.51 6.57
C TYR A 86 -7.18 7.99 6.62
N ASP A 87 -7.82 7.87 7.79
CA ASP A 87 -9.24 8.22 7.95
C ASP A 87 -9.54 9.69 7.73
N ARG A 88 -8.56 10.58 7.89
CA ARG A 88 -8.73 12.01 7.63
C ARG A 88 -8.93 12.34 6.17
N ASN A 89 -8.55 11.45 5.27
CA ASN A 89 -8.65 11.62 3.80
C ASN A 89 -7.83 12.77 3.22
N ALA A 90 -7.13 13.54 4.02
CA ALA A 90 -6.30 14.64 3.54
C ALA A 90 -5.17 14.17 2.61
N TRP A 91 -4.70 12.93 2.79
CA TRP A 91 -3.65 12.36 1.94
C TRP A 91 -4.05 12.29 0.47
N LYS A 92 -5.35 12.18 0.17
CA LYS A 92 -5.85 12.10 -1.21
C LYS A 92 -5.56 13.37 -1.99
N GLU A 93 -5.48 14.50 -1.29
CA GLU A 93 -5.20 15.80 -1.92
C GLU A 93 -3.73 15.93 -2.32
N GLN A 94 -2.84 15.13 -1.73
CA GLN A 94 -1.41 15.17 -2.01
C GLN A 94 -1.03 14.30 -3.21
N LEU A 95 -1.91 13.46 -3.65
CA LEU A 95 -1.67 12.52 -4.74
C LEU A 95 -2.60 12.79 -5.91
#